data_15eb19f05eeaa6e19af1c697d0875d06
#
_entry.id   15eb19f05eeaa6e19af1c697d0875d06
#
_cell.length_a   1.000
_cell.length_b   1.000
_cell.length_c   1.000
_cell.angle_alpha   90.00
_cell.angle_beta   90.00
_cell.angle_gamma   90.00
#
_symmetry.space_group_name_H-M   'P 1'
#
loop_
_entity.id
_entity.type
_entity.pdbx_description
1 polymer ?
#
loop_
_entity_poly.entity_id
_entity_poly.type
_entity_poly.pdbx_seq_one_letter_code
_entity_poly.pdbx_strand_id
1 'polypeptide(L)'
;MNYQLVLQFRGDSLVDYDAMIALEDELRSELGDSAEVDGHDVGSGETNIFIFTTDPVQTFHRSKIALERKQCLGAVTAAYRRVDGESYTTIWPVASKKEFRIA
;
A
#
# COMPACT_ATOMS: atom_id res chain seq x y z
N MET A 1 1.24 8.61 -14.48
CA MET A 1 1.64 7.49 -13.63
C MET A 1 0.90 6.24 -14.07
N ASN A 2 1.63 5.19 -14.41
CA ASN A 2 1.08 4.03 -15.12
C ASN A 2 0.70 2.86 -14.24
N TYR A 3 1.06 2.92 -12.96
CA TYR A 3 0.86 1.82 -12.02
C TYR A 3 0.10 2.28 -10.79
N GLN A 4 -0.66 1.35 -10.24
CA GLN A 4 -1.29 1.53 -8.93
C GLN A 4 -0.65 0.53 -7.96
N LEU A 5 -0.01 1.06 -6.93
CA LEU A 5 0.49 0.26 -5.80
C LEU A 5 -0.60 0.21 -4.74
N VAL A 6 -0.85 -0.98 -4.20
CA VAL A 6 -1.83 -1.17 -3.13
C VAL A 6 -1.11 -1.68 -1.89
N LEU A 7 -1.32 -1.00 -0.78
CA LEU A 7 -0.88 -1.43 0.54
C LEU A 7 -2.11 -1.95 1.27
N GLN A 8 -2.16 -3.25 1.53
CA GLN A 8 -3.33 -3.91 2.11
C GLN A 8 -3.05 -4.37 3.53
N PHE A 9 -3.99 -4.06 4.41
CA PHE A 9 -3.98 -4.47 5.81
C PHE A 9 -5.26 -5.24 6.11
N ARG A 10 -5.14 -6.38 6.77
CA ARG A 10 -6.29 -7.22 7.09
C ARG A 10 -6.66 -7.12 8.55
N GLY A 11 -7.95 -7.27 8.83
CA GLY A 11 -8.51 -7.23 10.17
C GLY A 11 -8.24 -5.91 10.86
N ASP A 12 -7.75 -5.97 12.07
CA ASP A 12 -7.41 -4.82 12.90
C ASP A 12 -5.91 -4.50 12.91
N SER A 13 -5.21 -4.87 11.84
CA SER A 13 -3.78 -4.56 11.66
C SER A 13 -3.50 -3.07 11.63
N LEU A 14 -4.45 -2.26 11.17
CA LEU A 14 -4.49 -0.82 11.41
C LEU A 14 -5.58 -0.60 12.45
N VAL A 15 -5.18 -0.11 13.61
CA VAL A 15 -6.02 -0.12 14.83
C VAL A 15 -7.30 0.68 14.65
N ASP A 16 -7.23 1.81 13.94
CA ASP A 16 -8.41 2.66 13.73
C ASP A 16 -8.21 3.57 12.51
N TYR A 17 -9.25 4.34 12.21
CA TYR A 17 -9.27 5.28 11.11
C TYR A 17 -8.17 6.35 11.23
N ASP A 18 -7.95 6.86 12.46
CA ASP A 18 -6.93 7.89 12.69
C ASP A 18 -5.53 7.35 12.41
N ALA A 19 -5.27 6.08 12.75
CA ALA A 19 -3.99 5.43 12.46
C ALA A 19 -3.77 5.31 10.96
N MET A 20 -4.81 5.00 10.21
CA MET A 20 -4.75 4.94 8.74
C MET A 20 -4.45 6.31 8.14
N ILE A 21 -5.13 7.35 8.59
CA ILE A 21 -4.91 8.71 8.10
C ILE A 21 -3.49 9.17 8.43
N ALA A 22 -3.00 8.86 9.62
CA ALA A 22 -1.62 9.18 10.01
C ALA A 22 -0.60 8.48 9.11
N LEU A 23 -0.86 7.22 8.74
CA LEU A 23 0.00 6.49 7.81
C LEU A 23 -0.02 7.12 6.42
N GLU A 24 -1.19 7.51 5.91
CA GLU A 24 -1.28 8.19 4.62
C GLU A 24 -0.47 9.49 4.61
N ASP A 25 -0.54 10.26 5.70
CA ASP A 25 0.23 11.51 5.81
C ASP A 25 1.73 11.24 5.82
N GLU A 26 2.18 10.20 6.52
CA GLU A 26 3.59 9.80 6.50
C GLU A 26 4.03 9.36 5.11
N LEU A 27 3.18 8.62 4.41
CA LEU A 27 3.47 8.18 3.03
C LEU A 27 3.60 9.38 2.10
N ARG A 28 2.71 10.36 2.20
CA ARG A 28 2.79 11.58 1.39
C ARG A 28 4.09 12.32 1.65
N SER A 29 4.50 12.41 2.90
CA SER A 29 5.75 13.06 3.28
C SER A 29 6.97 12.31 2.72
N GLU A 30 6.99 10.98 2.84
CA GLU A 30 8.13 10.18 2.36
C GLU A 30 8.23 10.12 0.84
N LEU A 31 7.11 10.04 0.15
CA LEU A 31 7.10 9.87 -1.30
C LEU A 31 7.21 11.20 -2.04
N GLY A 32 6.76 12.30 -1.42
CA GLY A 32 6.82 13.62 -2.05
C GLY A 32 6.17 13.61 -3.42
N ASP A 33 6.86 14.17 -4.41
CA ASP A 33 6.36 14.26 -5.78
C ASP A 33 6.59 12.98 -6.61
N SER A 34 7.27 11.98 -6.04
CA SER A 34 7.60 10.76 -6.78
C SER A 34 6.40 9.84 -6.99
N ALA A 35 5.36 9.99 -6.18
CA ALA A 35 4.16 9.18 -6.27
C ALA A 35 3.00 9.93 -5.64
N GLU A 36 1.77 9.51 -5.97
CA GLU A 36 0.56 10.15 -5.47
C GLU A 36 -0.22 9.17 -4.58
N VAL A 37 -0.37 9.51 -3.31
CA VAL A 37 -1.26 8.79 -2.41
C VAL A 37 -2.68 9.22 -2.73
N ASP A 38 -3.40 8.36 -3.45
CA ASP A 38 -4.72 8.70 -3.99
C ASP A 38 -5.83 8.62 -2.94
N GLY A 39 -5.73 7.67 -2.02
CA GLY A 39 -6.75 7.49 -0.99
C GLY A 39 -6.78 6.07 -0.48
N HIS A 40 -7.91 5.70 0.09
CA HIS A 40 -8.07 4.41 0.74
C HIS A 40 -9.47 3.85 0.54
N ASP A 41 -9.60 2.56 0.82
CA ASP A 41 -10.87 1.85 0.84
C ASP A 41 -10.87 0.96 2.09
N VAL A 42 -11.93 1.05 2.88
CA VAL A 42 -12.10 0.27 4.11
C VAL A 42 -13.38 -0.53 4.01
N GLY A 43 -13.28 -1.84 4.15
CA GLY A 43 -14.46 -2.70 4.10
C GLY A 43 -14.05 -4.16 3.98
N SER A 44 -15.03 -5.06 4.21
CA SER A 44 -14.82 -6.50 4.09
C SER A 44 -13.65 -7.05 4.92
N GLY A 45 -13.38 -6.41 6.07
CA GLY A 45 -12.31 -6.83 6.97
C GLY A 45 -10.92 -6.46 6.50
N GLU A 46 -10.78 -5.49 5.61
CA GLU A 46 -9.47 -5.04 5.15
C GLU A 46 -9.46 -3.54 4.90
N THR A 47 -8.25 -2.98 4.91
CA THR A 47 -7.99 -1.59 4.53
C THR A 47 -6.98 -1.60 3.39
N ASN A 48 -7.28 -0.88 2.33
CA ASN A 48 -6.40 -0.74 1.18
C ASN A 48 -6.03 0.72 1.00
N ILE A 49 -4.74 1.01 0.88
CA ILE A 49 -4.24 2.35 0.56
C ILE A 49 -3.73 2.29 -0.88
N PHE A 50 -4.17 3.23 -1.72
CA PHE A 50 -3.87 3.26 -3.14
C PHE A 50 -2.87 4.37 -3.46
N ILE A 51 -1.81 4.02 -4.20
CA ILE A 51 -0.74 4.94 -4.56
C ILE A 51 -0.49 4.84 -6.05
N PHE A 52 -0.61 5.96 -6.78
CA PHE A 52 -0.24 6.01 -8.18
C PHE A 52 1.24 6.33 -8.34
N THR A 53 1.92 5.62 -9.24
CA THR A 53 3.36 5.75 -9.42
C THR A 53 3.79 5.30 -10.81
N THR A 54 4.97 5.72 -11.22
CA THR A 54 5.64 5.21 -12.43
C THR A 54 6.56 4.02 -12.13
N ASP A 55 6.92 3.81 -10.85
CA ASP A 55 7.81 2.72 -10.44
C ASP A 55 7.32 2.15 -9.11
N PRO A 56 6.45 1.11 -9.16
CA PRO A 56 5.83 0.58 -7.94
C PRO A 56 6.83 -0.08 -6.99
N VAL A 57 7.86 -0.72 -7.51
CA VAL A 57 8.86 -1.39 -6.67
C VAL A 57 9.66 -0.36 -5.87
N GLN A 58 10.15 0.68 -6.54
CA GLN A 58 10.89 1.76 -5.88
C GLN A 58 9.99 2.52 -4.90
N THR A 59 8.75 2.77 -5.30
CA THR A 59 7.77 3.44 -4.43
C THR A 59 7.52 2.63 -3.16
N PHE A 60 7.36 1.32 -3.28
CA PHE A 60 7.21 0.47 -2.10
C PHE A 60 8.48 0.50 -1.24
N HIS A 61 9.63 0.46 -1.86
CA HIS A 61 10.90 0.52 -1.12
C HIS A 61 10.99 1.78 -0.26
N ARG A 62 10.58 2.92 -0.80
CA ARG A 62 10.51 4.17 -0.05
C ARG A 62 9.40 4.15 1.00
N SER A 63 8.27 3.53 0.67
CA SER A 63 7.14 3.42 1.59
C SER A 63 7.48 2.61 2.85
N LYS A 64 8.44 1.69 2.77
CA LYS A 64 8.89 0.92 3.92
C LYS A 64 9.33 1.80 5.08
N ILE A 65 9.90 2.95 4.81
CA ILE A 65 10.35 3.89 5.85
C ILE A 65 9.17 4.33 6.70
N ALA A 66 8.08 4.74 6.05
CA ALA A 66 6.85 5.14 6.74
C ALA A 66 6.20 3.96 7.46
N LEU A 67 6.17 2.79 6.80
CA LEU A 67 5.57 1.58 7.36
C LEU A 67 6.30 1.12 8.61
N GLU A 68 7.63 1.16 8.60
CA GLU A 68 8.43 0.81 9.78
C GLU A 68 8.23 1.82 10.90
N ARG A 69 8.20 3.12 10.57
CA ARG A 69 8.01 4.19 11.55
C ARG A 69 6.66 4.05 12.26
N LYS A 70 5.63 3.60 11.56
CA LYS A 70 4.30 3.35 12.11
C LYS A 70 4.13 1.92 12.64
N GLN A 71 5.19 1.11 12.61
CA GLN A 71 5.19 -0.26 13.13
C GLN A 71 4.17 -1.18 12.45
N CYS A 72 3.94 -0.99 11.16
CA CYS A 72 2.96 -1.80 10.41
C CYS A 72 3.54 -2.53 9.21
N LEU A 73 4.87 -2.51 9.03
CA LEU A 73 5.49 -3.22 7.90
C LEU A 73 5.23 -4.73 7.96
N GLY A 74 5.19 -5.31 9.15
CA GLY A 74 4.93 -6.73 9.33
C GLY A 74 3.49 -7.15 9.03
N ALA A 75 2.58 -6.20 8.94
CA ALA A 75 1.15 -6.47 8.74
C ALA A 75 0.68 -6.18 7.31
N VAL A 76 1.54 -5.58 6.47
CA VAL A 76 1.13 -5.12 5.14
C VAL A 76 1.38 -6.21 4.09
N THR A 77 0.46 -6.29 3.13
CA THR A 77 0.69 -6.97 1.85
C THR A 77 0.71 -5.89 0.78
N ALA A 78 1.73 -5.89 -0.06
CA ALA A 78 1.88 -4.91 -1.12
C ALA A 78 1.88 -5.58 -2.49
N ALA A 79 1.10 -5.03 -3.40
CA ALA A 79 1.00 -5.51 -4.76
C ALA A 79 0.74 -4.32 -5.68
N TYR A 80 1.00 -4.51 -6.97
CA TYR A 80 0.73 -3.44 -7.94
C TYR A 80 0.11 -4.01 -9.21
N ARG A 81 -0.54 -3.14 -9.95
CA ARG A 81 -1.04 -3.43 -11.29
C ARG A 81 -0.80 -2.21 -12.19
N ARG A 82 -0.85 -2.44 -13.49
CA ARG A 82 -0.97 -1.31 -14.42
C ARG A 82 -2.36 -0.70 -14.26
N VAL A 83 -2.45 0.61 -14.39
CA VAL A 83 -3.74 1.32 -14.25
C VAL A 83 -4.76 0.80 -15.26
N ASP A 84 -4.29 0.42 -16.47
CA ASP A 84 -5.12 -0.16 -17.53
C ASP A 84 -5.19 -1.68 -17.52
N GLY A 85 -4.69 -2.33 -16.46
CA GLY A 85 -4.65 -3.79 -16.34
C GLY A 85 -5.45 -4.27 -15.13
N GLU A 86 -5.66 -5.58 -15.07
CA GLU A 86 -6.44 -6.19 -13.99
C GLU A 86 -5.62 -7.11 -13.09
N SER A 87 -4.45 -7.51 -13.54
CA SER A 87 -3.62 -8.48 -12.82
C SER A 87 -2.68 -7.80 -11.84
N TYR A 88 -2.68 -8.28 -10.59
CA TYR A 88 -1.78 -7.80 -9.55
C TYR A 88 -0.51 -8.62 -9.47
N THR A 89 0.61 -7.95 -9.23
CA THR A 89 1.88 -8.58 -8.92
C THR A 89 2.21 -8.27 -7.46
N THR A 90 2.35 -9.30 -6.63
CA THR A 90 2.68 -9.14 -5.21
C THR A 90 4.17 -8.88 -5.07
N ILE A 91 4.54 -7.84 -4.32
CA ILE A 91 5.94 -7.52 -4.05
C ILE A 91 6.32 -7.68 -2.58
N TRP A 92 5.36 -7.75 -1.68
CA TRP A 92 5.64 -7.90 -0.26
C TRP A 92 4.51 -8.66 0.43
N PRO A 93 4.77 -9.64 1.28
CA PRO A 93 6.12 -10.19 1.58
C PRO A 93 6.77 -10.83 0.34
N VAL A 94 8.10 -10.84 0.31
CA VAL A 94 8.88 -11.28 -0.87
C VAL A 94 8.57 -12.71 -1.26
N ALA A 95 8.36 -13.60 -0.30
CA ALA A 95 8.11 -15.02 -0.56
C ALA A 95 6.62 -15.37 -0.60
N SER A 96 5.74 -14.39 -0.72
CA SER A 96 4.29 -14.64 -0.75
C SER A 96 3.91 -15.42 -2.01
N LYS A 97 3.17 -16.52 -1.81
CA LYS A 97 2.61 -17.34 -2.90
C LYS A 97 1.11 -17.14 -3.03
N LYS A 98 0.52 -16.31 -2.20
CA LYS A 98 -0.91 -16.04 -2.25
C LYS A 98 -1.23 -15.07 -3.36
N GLU A 99 -2.32 -15.36 -4.07
CA GLU A 99 -2.85 -14.42 -5.05
C GLU A 99 -3.37 -13.17 -4.32
N PHE A 100 -2.93 -12.00 -4.77
CA PHE A 100 -3.39 -10.74 -4.20
C PHE A 100 -4.79 -10.43 -4.72
N ARG A 101 -5.70 -10.10 -3.80
CA ARG A 101 -7.07 -9.72 -4.11
C ARG A 101 -7.54 -8.59 -3.21
N ILE A 102 -8.37 -7.74 -3.77
CA ILE A 102 -9.13 -6.74 -3.00
C ILE A 102 -10.54 -7.32 -2.84
N ALA A 103 -10.96 -7.40 -1.57
CA ALA A 103 -12.28 -7.94 -1.24
C ALA A 103 -13.43 -7.04 -1.71
#